data_3b6fb57a5b793b489514639f21686d99
#
_entry.id   3b6fb57a5b793b489514639f21686d99
#
_cell.length_a   1.000
_cell.length_b   1.000
_cell.length_c   1.000
_cell.angle_alpha   90.00
_cell.angle_beta   90.00
_cell.angle_gamma   90.00
#
_symmetry.space_group_name_H-M   'P 1'
#
loop_
_entity.id
_entity.type
_entity.pdbx_description
1 polymer ?
#
loop_
_entity_poly.entity_id
_entity_poly.type
_entity_poly.pdbx_seq_one_letter_code
_entity_poly.pdbx_strand_id
1 'polypeptide(L)'
;MVTKKELTREAEFLTTLRTILETYEEIAATRMARIRSSVLNSRDFLLEINAIFQQVKTSYKTQTELLMQTRKIKDSSKLTFIKRNGKTLYVFISANTGLYGEIIRRTYDVFVENLRKEPGDVAILGKLGMEIFNEEKIKAPLTYFEFPDNKMDNEAVQKIVEHIIKYEKVLVFYEQFNNVISQSPIVTNISGDPLPWEKGGPQAKYFFEPSLEKIMEFFEKEIFASIFQQTIFESELAKFAARMVSLDFASENTKIRLKQVIMTRQRIKHQEDNKRQLEKFASMRLWK
;
A
#
# COMPACT_ATOMS: atom_id res chain seq x y z
N MET A 1 -3.85 45.85 -2.06
CA MET A 1 -2.76 45.70 -3.06
C MET A 1 -1.70 44.84 -2.48
N VAL A 2 -1.26 43.81 -3.21
CA VAL A 2 -0.14 42.93 -2.76
C VAL A 2 1.15 43.72 -2.85
N THR A 3 1.91 43.74 -1.77
CA THR A 3 3.16 44.50 -1.68
C THR A 3 4.34 43.71 -2.27
N LYS A 4 5.38 44.41 -2.76
CA LYS A 4 6.62 43.79 -3.26
C LYS A 4 7.26 42.89 -2.20
N LYS A 5 7.16 43.25 -0.91
CA LYS A 5 7.70 42.49 0.22
C LYS A 5 6.97 41.16 0.40
N GLU A 6 5.63 41.16 0.26
CA GLU A 6 4.83 39.93 0.32
C GLU A 6 5.18 38.99 -0.83
N LEU A 7 5.29 39.50 -2.07
CA LEU A 7 5.70 38.69 -3.22
C LEU A 7 7.11 38.10 -3.08
N THR A 8 8.03 38.81 -2.45
CA THR A 8 9.36 38.29 -2.20
C THR A 8 9.32 37.11 -1.21
N ARG A 9 8.55 37.27 -0.11
CA ARG A 9 8.35 36.20 0.88
C ARG A 9 7.63 34.98 0.27
N GLU A 10 6.60 35.21 -0.56
CA GLU A 10 5.92 34.14 -1.28
C GLU A 10 6.86 33.40 -2.21
N ALA A 11 7.74 34.09 -2.94
CA ALA A 11 8.71 33.48 -3.83
C ALA A 11 9.76 32.63 -3.06
N GLU A 12 10.24 33.13 -1.93
CA GLU A 12 11.17 32.39 -1.05
C GLU A 12 10.50 31.12 -0.49
N PHE A 13 9.27 31.25 0.00
CA PHE A 13 8.46 30.12 0.50
C PHE A 13 8.26 29.05 -0.60
N LEU A 14 7.81 29.47 -1.81
CA LEU A 14 7.61 28.55 -2.92
C LEU A 14 8.90 27.85 -3.37
N THR A 15 10.04 28.56 -3.32
CA THR A 15 11.34 27.97 -3.63
C THR A 15 11.70 26.89 -2.63
N THR A 16 11.55 27.17 -1.33
CA THR A 16 11.81 26.19 -0.26
C THR A 16 10.86 25.00 -0.36
N LEU A 17 9.55 25.26 -0.58
CA LEU A 17 8.54 24.22 -0.74
C LEU A 17 8.90 23.30 -1.90
N ARG A 18 9.28 23.84 -3.05
CA ARG A 18 9.70 23.07 -4.22
C ARG A 18 10.88 22.14 -3.88
N THR A 19 11.91 22.65 -3.21
CA THR A 19 13.07 21.83 -2.81
C THR A 19 12.64 20.68 -1.90
N ILE A 20 11.72 20.92 -0.96
CA ILE A 20 11.18 19.88 -0.09
C ILE A 20 10.43 18.81 -0.90
N LEU A 21 9.57 19.23 -1.84
CA LEU A 21 8.81 18.32 -2.68
C LEU A 21 9.71 17.42 -3.53
N GLU A 22 10.73 18.01 -4.19
CA GLU A 22 11.75 17.30 -4.98
C GLU A 22 12.54 16.29 -4.12
N THR A 23 12.93 16.67 -2.90
CA THR A 23 13.62 15.75 -1.98
C THR A 23 12.75 14.58 -1.56
N TYR A 24 11.48 14.81 -1.24
CA TYR A 24 10.55 13.72 -0.90
C TYR A 24 10.24 12.81 -2.08
N GLU A 25 10.21 13.35 -3.30
CA GLU A 25 10.08 12.58 -4.54
C GLU A 25 11.27 11.63 -4.74
N GLU A 26 12.51 12.11 -4.57
CA GLU A 26 13.73 11.28 -4.65
C GLU A 26 13.71 10.16 -3.59
N ILE A 27 13.28 10.46 -2.36
CA ILE A 27 13.11 9.47 -1.30
C ILE A 27 12.09 8.40 -1.72
N ALA A 28 10.95 8.82 -2.29
CA ALA A 28 9.91 7.90 -2.74
C ALA A 28 10.41 6.99 -3.87
N ALA A 29 11.12 7.55 -4.86
CA ALA A 29 11.73 6.81 -5.97
C ALA A 29 12.77 5.78 -5.47
N THR A 30 13.64 6.18 -4.55
CA THR A 30 14.65 5.28 -3.97
C THR A 30 14.01 4.13 -3.19
N ARG A 31 12.96 4.41 -2.43
CA ARG A 31 12.20 3.38 -1.69
C ARG A 31 11.46 2.44 -2.64
N MET A 32 10.80 2.97 -3.67
CA MET A 32 10.15 2.19 -4.71
C MET A 32 11.13 1.21 -5.37
N ALA A 33 12.34 1.66 -5.74
CA ALA A 33 13.36 0.81 -6.33
C ALA A 33 13.79 -0.33 -5.40
N ARG A 34 13.92 -0.06 -4.09
CA ARG A 34 14.28 -1.07 -3.07
C ARG A 34 13.16 -2.11 -2.90
N ILE A 35 11.91 -1.66 -2.77
CA ILE A 35 10.77 -2.54 -2.54
C ILE A 35 10.50 -3.41 -3.78
N ARG A 36 10.75 -2.91 -4.99
CA ARG A 36 10.59 -3.68 -6.21
C ARG A 36 11.36 -5.01 -6.19
N SER A 37 12.59 -5.02 -5.68
CA SER A 37 13.37 -6.26 -5.53
C SER A 37 12.74 -7.21 -4.51
N SER A 38 12.23 -6.68 -3.41
CA SER A 38 11.53 -7.47 -2.38
C SER A 38 10.24 -8.11 -2.91
N VAL A 39 9.47 -7.39 -3.74
CA VAL A 39 8.27 -7.92 -4.42
C VAL A 39 8.63 -9.11 -5.32
N LEU A 40 9.68 -8.99 -6.12
CA LEU A 40 10.12 -10.08 -7.02
C LEU A 40 10.59 -11.29 -6.21
N ASN A 41 11.45 -11.10 -5.21
CA ASN A 41 11.94 -12.18 -4.37
C ASN A 41 10.80 -12.88 -3.60
N SER A 42 9.83 -12.13 -3.08
CA SER A 42 8.67 -12.69 -2.38
C SER A 42 7.77 -13.50 -3.32
N ARG A 43 7.61 -13.06 -4.57
CA ARG A 43 6.87 -13.79 -5.60
C ARG A 43 7.56 -15.12 -5.95
N ASP A 44 8.87 -15.09 -6.17
CA ASP A 44 9.64 -16.30 -6.49
C ASP A 44 9.60 -17.29 -5.32
N PHE A 45 9.79 -16.82 -4.08
CA PHE A 45 9.65 -17.66 -2.88
C PHE A 45 8.26 -18.30 -2.76
N LEU A 46 7.18 -17.53 -3.01
CA LEU A 46 5.82 -18.05 -2.98
C LEU A 46 5.57 -19.13 -4.03
N LEU A 47 6.13 -18.96 -5.23
CA LEU A 47 6.04 -19.98 -6.28
C LEU A 47 6.78 -21.26 -5.88
N GLU A 48 7.98 -21.16 -5.33
CA GLU A 48 8.80 -22.31 -4.90
C GLU A 48 8.13 -23.07 -3.75
N ILE A 49 7.69 -22.37 -2.68
CA ILE A 49 7.05 -23.03 -1.54
C ILE A 49 5.73 -23.70 -1.94
N ASN A 50 4.96 -23.08 -2.84
CA ASN A 50 3.73 -23.66 -3.37
C ASN A 50 4.02 -24.92 -4.19
N ALA A 51 5.07 -24.92 -5.03
CA ALA A 51 5.50 -26.11 -5.79
C ALA A 51 5.86 -27.27 -4.86
N ILE A 52 6.63 -27.02 -3.79
CA ILE A 52 6.97 -28.02 -2.78
C ILE A 52 5.70 -28.54 -2.09
N PHE A 53 4.80 -27.66 -1.69
CA PHE A 53 3.52 -28.03 -1.05
C PHE A 53 2.69 -28.96 -1.95
N GLN A 54 2.60 -28.66 -3.26
CA GLN A 54 1.88 -29.51 -4.22
C GLN A 54 2.55 -30.89 -4.39
N GLN A 55 3.87 -30.96 -4.41
CA GLN A 55 4.61 -32.24 -4.46
C GLN A 55 4.32 -33.08 -3.21
N VAL A 56 4.36 -32.47 -2.02
CA VAL A 56 4.03 -33.13 -0.75
C VAL A 56 2.61 -33.65 -0.78
N LYS A 57 1.63 -32.83 -1.17
CA LYS A 57 0.22 -33.19 -1.27
C LYS A 57 -0.02 -34.35 -2.25
N THR A 58 0.70 -34.35 -3.38
CA THR A 58 0.60 -35.41 -4.41
C THR A 58 1.22 -36.71 -3.93
N SER A 59 2.39 -36.67 -3.29
CA SER A 59 3.12 -37.86 -2.79
C SER A 59 2.32 -38.61 -1.72
N TYR A 60 1.42 -37.93 -1.00
CA TYR A 60 0.58 -38.52 0.05
C TYR A 60 -0.90 -38.54 -0.31
N LYS A 61 -1.23 -38.59 -1.60
CA LYS A 61 -2.59 -38.58 -2.13
C LYS A 61 -3.49 -39.58 -1.39
N THR A 62 -3.03 -40.82 -1.19
CA THR A 62 -3.79 -41.89 -0.49
C THR A 62 -4.12 -41.51 0.97
N GLN A 63 -3.14 -40.93 1.70
CA GLN A 63 -3.37 -40.51 3.09
C GLN A 63 -4.26 -39.26 3.14
N THR A 64 -4.10 -38.37 2.19
CA THR A 64 -4.96 -37.17 2.06
C THR A 64 -6.40 -37.56 1.72
N GLU A 65 -6.61 -38.56 0.85
CA GLU A 65 -7.95 -39.10 0.51
C GLU A 65 -8.61 -39.76 1.72
N LEU A 66 -7.84 -40.50 2.56
CA LEU A 66 -8.35 -41.07 3.81
C LEU A 66 -8.78 -39.98 4.81
N LEU A 67 -7.96 -38.92 4.95
CA LEU A 67 -8.33 -37.75 5.78
C LEU A 67 -9.58 -37.04 5.28
N MET A 68 -9.70 -36.87 3.96
CA MET A 68 -10.91 -36.30 3.35
C MET A 68 -12.16 -37.11 3.63
N GLN A 69 -12.08 -38.45 3.50
CA GLN A 69 -13.19 -39.35 3.82
C GLN A 69 -13.57 -39.27 5.29
N THR A 70 -12.57 -39.26 6.19
CA THR A 70 -12.79 -39.15 7.65
C THR A 70 -13.45 -37.82 8.03
N ARG A 71 -13.07 -36.72 7.35
CA ARG A 71 -13.63 -35.36 7.60
C ARG A 71 -14.84 -35.03 6.74
N LYS A 72 -15.33 -35.97 5.90
CA LYS A 72 -16.48 -35.82 4.99
C LYS A 72 -16.34 -34.64 4.00
N ILE A 73 -15.10 -34.34 3.58
CA ILE A 73 -14.79 -33.28 2.63
C ILE A 73 -14.80 -33.85 1.22
N LYS A 74 -15.66 -33.32 0.34
CA LYS A 74 -15.81 -33.81 -1.05
C LYS A 74 -14.81 -33.14 -2.01
N ASP A 75 -14.25 -32.00 -1.65
CA ASP A 75 -13.38 -31.19 -2.51
C ASP A 75 -12.01 -31.05 -1.83
N SER A 76 -10.96 -31.50 -2.51
CA SER A 76 -9.59 -31.44 -2.00
C SER A 76 -9.10 -30.02 -1.74
N SER A 77 -9.68 -29.04 -2.42
CA SER A 77 -9.39 -27.62 -2.24
C SER A 77 -9.85 -27.10 -0.89
N LYS A 78 -10.82 -27.74 -0.26
CA LYS A 78 -11.38 -27.38 1.05
C LYS A 78 -10.70 -28.08 2.23
N LEU A 79 -9.71 -28.93 1.96
CA LEU A 79 -8.97 -29.58 3.02
C LEU A 79 -8.00 -28.59 3.66
N THR A 80 -8.34 -28.09 4.84
CA THR A 80 -7.49 -27.23 5.65
C THR A 80 -7.04 -27.97 6.93
N PHE A 81 -5.78 -27.74 7.32
CA PHE A 81 -5.18 -28.28 8.54
C PHE A 81 -5.23 -27.24 9.68
N ILE A 82 -5.61 -26.00 9.38
CA ILE A 82 -5.74 -24.90 10.33
C ILE A 82 -7.17 -24.83 10.87
N LYS A 83 -7.33 -24.71 12.18
CA LYS A 83 -8.62 -24.44 12.83
C LYS A 83 -9.06 -23.01 12.53
N ARG A 84 -10.21 -22.84 11.88
CA ARG A 84 -10.80 -21.54 11.54
C ARG A 84 -12.09 -21.31 12.31
N ASN A 85 -12.46 -20.03 12.48
CA ASN A 85 -13.59 -19.62 13.32
C ASN A 85 -14.94 -19.48 12.56
N GLY A 86 -14.98 -19.78 11.26
CA GLY A 86 -16.18 -19.67 10.40
C GLY A 86 -16.59 -18.22 10.08
N LYS A 87 -15.77 -17.20 10.44
CA LYS A 87 -16.07 -15.79 10.20
C LYS A 87 -15.27 -15.22 9.04
N THR A 88 -15.79 -14.12 8.46
CA THR A 88 -15.10 -13.30 7.46
C THR A 88 -14.35 -12.15 8.14
N LEU A 89 -13.10 -11.93 7.77
CA LEU A 89 -12.29 -10.79 8.17
C LEU A 89 -11.99 -9.90 6.95
N TYR A 90 -12.19 -8.62 7.11
CA TYR A 90 -11.84 -7.58 6.15
C TYR A 90 -10.56 -6.88 6.64
N VAL A 91 -9.47 -7.04 5.91
CA VAL A 91 -8.17 -6.45 6.25
C VAL A 91 -7.92 -5.26 5.34
N PHE A 92 -7.80 -4.06 5.90
CA PHE A 92 -7.45 -2.86 5.14
C PHE A 92 -5.98 -2.49 5.39
N ILE A 93 -5.15 -2.56 4.35
CA ILE A 93 -3.75 -2.12 4.40
C ILE A 93 -3.70 -0.64 4.05
N SER A 94 -3.50 0.20 5.04
CA SER A 94 -3.38 1.65 4.91
C SER A 94 -1.92 2.11 5.10
N ALA A 95 -1.72 3.33 5.59
CA ALA A 95 -0.43 3.96 5.85
C ALA A 95 -0.46 4.77 7.14
N ASN A 96 0.72 5.13 7.65
CA ASN A 96 0.84 6.04 8.81
C ASN A 96 1.06 7.49 8.41
N THR A 97 1.56 7.74 7.19
CA THR A 97 1.88 9.07 6.68
C THR A 97 1.08 9.40 5.43
N GLY A 98 1.00 10.69 5.09
CA GLY A 98 0.26 11.17 3.92
C GLY A 98 1.09 11.26 2.63
N LEU A 99 0.59 12.05 1.69
CA LEU A 99 1.18 12.36 0.38
C LEU A 99 1.13 11.19 -0.63
N TYR A 100 0.22 10.26 -0.46
CA TYR A 100 -0.01 9.15 -1.41
C TYR A 100 -1.12 9.47 -2.46
N GLY A 101 -1.46 10.75 -2.64
CA GLY A 101 -2.59 11.15 -3.48
C GLY A 101 -3.91 10.58 -2.94
N GLU A 102 -4.78 10.16 -3.86
CA GLU A 102 -6.11 9.65 -3.52
C GLU A 102 -6.18 8.13 -3.36
N ILE A 103 -5.07 7.41 -3.59
CA ILE A 103 -5.13 5.95 -3.71
C ILE A 103 -5.61 5.27 -2.43
N ILE A 104 -5.18 5.74 -1.26
CA ILE A 104 -5.61 5.19 0.04
C ILE A 104 -7.12 5.40 0.24
N ARG A 105 -7.64 6.58 -0.11
CA ARG A 105 -9.09 6.86 0.00
C ARG A 105 -9.90 5.99 -0.95
N ARG A 106 -9.44 5.83 -2.19
CA ARG A 106 -10.09 4.96 -3.17
C ARG A 106 -10.11 3.49 -2.71
N THR A 107 -9.02 3.00 -2.10
CA THR A 107 -8.96 1.65 -1.54
C THR A 107 -9.91 1.50 -0.35
N TYR A 108 -9.98 2.54 0.50
CA TYR A 108 -10.92 2.58 1.61
C TYR A 108 -12.38 2.54 1.15
N ASP A 109 -12.73 3.27 0.09
CA ASP A 109 -14.10 3.28 -0.45
C ASP A 109 -14.51 1.88 -0.92
N VAL A 110 -13.62 1.14 -1.60
CA VAL A 110 -13.84 -0.27 -2.00
C VAL A 110 -13.99 -1.17 -0.77
N PHE A 111 -13.17 -0.97 0.26
CA PHE A 111 -13.27 -1.72 1.52
C PHE A 111 -14.63 -1.52 2.20
N VAL A 112 -15.08 -0.28 2.36
CA VAL A 112 -16.37 0.04 2.99
C VAL A 112 -17.54 -0.48 2.17
N GLU A 113 -17.48 -0.39 0.83
CA GLU A 113 -18.52 -0.94 -0.04
C GLU A 113 -18.69 -2.45 0.17
N ASN A 114 -17.60 -3.20 0.28
CA ASN A 114 -17.65 -4.63 0.55
C ASN A 114 -18.15 -4.94 1.96
N LEU A 115 -17.68 -4.20 2.97
CA LEU A 115 -18.12 -4.37 4.37
C LEU A 115 -19.62 -4.10 4.54
N ARG A 116 -20.20 -3.17 3.77
CA ARG A 116 -21.64 -2.89 3.77
C ARG A 116 -22.47 -3.99 3.09
N LYS A 117 -21.91 -4.69 2.09
CA LYS A 117 -22.58 -5.81 1.41
C LYS A 117 -22.63 -7.06 2.28
N GLU A 118 -21.55 -7.39 2.94
CA GLU A 118 -21.42 -8.59 3.78
C GLU A 118 -20.73 -8.19 5.09
N PRO A 119 -21.45 -8.13 6.22
CA PRO A 119 -20.84 -7.76 7.51
C PRO A 119 -19.79 -8.77 7.98
N GLY A 120 -18.71 -8.29 8.58
CA GLY A 120 -17.65 -9.14 9.13
C GLY A 120 -16.78 -8.39 10.13
N ASP A 121 -15.79 -9.09 10.68
CA ASP A 121 -14.80 -8.48 11.55
C ASP A 121 -13.81 -7.66 10.71
N VAL A 122 -13.23 -6.61 11.28
CA VAL A 122 -12.36 -5.65 10.59
C VAL A 122 -10.98 -5.63 11.22
N ALA A 123 -9.95 -5.63 10.38
CA ALA A 123 -8.57 -5.35 10.78
C ALA A 123 -8.01 -4.19 9.95
N ILE A 124 -7.46 -3.18 10.58
CA ILE A 124 -6.89 -2.01 9.92
C ILE A 124 -5.40 -1.92 10.24
N LEU A 125 -4.57 -1.82 9.20
CA LEU A 125 -3.14 -1.63 9.29
C LEU A 125 -2.80 -0.18 8.93
N GLY A 126 -2.22 0.56 9.87
CA GLY A 126 -1.79 1.94 9.67
C GLY A 126 -2.80 2.99 10.14
N LYS A 127 -2.23 4.12 10.58
CA LYS A 127 -2.94 5.18 11.30
C LYS A 127 -3.98 5.90 10.47
N LEU A 128 -3.65 6.23 9.21
CA LEU A 128 -4.59 6.94 8.30
C LEU A 128 -5.89 6.17 8.07
N GLY A 129 -5.78 4.83 7.90
CA GLY A 129 -6.96 3.98 7.76
C GLY A 129 -7.86 4.01 8.99
N MET A 130 -7.24 4.01 10.17
CA MET A 130 -7.96 4.09 11.43
C MET A 130 -8.65 5.44 11.64
N GLU A 131 -7.99 6.54 11.24
CA GLU A 131 -8.57 7.89 11.30
C GLU A 131 -9.80 7.99 10.39
N ILE A 132 -9.71 7.56 9.13
CA ILE A 132 -10.83 7.56 8.18
C ILE A 132 -11.98 6.68 8.68
N PHE A 133 -11.67 5.49 9.21
CA PHE A 133 -12.69 4.56 9.72
C PHE A 133 -13.48 5.14 10.91
N ASN A 134 -12.79 5.84 11.81
CA ASN A 134 -13.42 6.50 12.95
C ASN A 134 -14.34 7.67 12.55
N GLU A 135 -13.97 8.42 11.50
CA GLU A 135 -14.79 9.50 10.97
C GLU A 135 -16.14 9.00 10.44
N GLU A 136 -16.16 7.84 9.79
CA GLU A 136 -17.39 7.26 9.21
C GLU A 136 -18.28 6.53 10.23
N LYS A 137 -17.84 6.37 11.49
CA LYS A 137 -18.62 5.76 12.59
C LYS A 137 -19.20 4.38 12.26
N ILE A 138 -18.48 3.57 11.50
CA ILE A 138 -18.90 2.22 11.12
C ILE A 138 -18.85 1.32 12.37
N LYS A 139 -19.95 0.61 12.64
CA LYS A 139 -20.03 -0.34 13.76
C LYS A 139 -19.66 -1.74 13.28
N ALA A 140 -18.41 -2.12 13.47
CA ALA A 140 -17.91 -3.47 13.24
C ALA A 140 -16.88 -3.83 14.33
N PRO A 141 -16.71 -5.12 14.67
CA PRO A 141 -15.61 -5.56 15.53
C PRO A 141 -14.29 -5.19 14.85
N LEU A 142 -13.49 -4.33 15.51
CA LEU A 142 -12.30 -3.72 14.94
C LEU A 142 -11.05 -4.15 15.70
N THR A 143 -10.04 -4.57 14.97
CA THR A 143 -8.67 -4.77 15.44
C THR A 143 -7.74 -3.83 14.70
N TYR A 144 -6.98 -3.03 15.42
CA TYR A 144 -5.98 -2.13 14.85
C TYR A 144 -4.58 -2.70 15.03
N PHE A 145 -3.78 -2.61 13.95
CA PHE A 145 -2.37 -2.94 13.98
C PHE A 145 -1.54 -1.72 13.55
N GLU A 146 -0.62 -1.32 14.40
CA GLU A 146 0.38 -0.35 14.01
C GLU A 146 1.39 -1.03 13.08
N PHE A 147 1.55 -0.49 11.89
CA PHE A 147 2.44 -1.04 10.88
C PHE A 147 3.30 0.08 10.28
N PRO A 148 4.63 0.02 10.41
CA PRO A 148 5.50 1.11 9.97
C PRO A 148 5.59 1.20 8.44
N ASP A 149 5.47 2.42 7.89
CA ASP A 149 5.58 2.69 6.43
C ASP A 149 7.00 2.52 5.88
N ASN A 150 8.02 2.38 6.73
CA ASN A 150 9.42 2.56 6.34
C ASN A 150 10.24 1.28 6.35
N LYS A 151 9.84 0.28 7.10
CA LYS A 151 10.58 -0.97 7.26
C LYS A 151 9.60 -2.07 7.62
N MET A 152 9.63 -3.15 6.86
CA MET A 152 8.87 -4.33 7.25
C MET A 152 9.44 -4.86 8.57
N ASP A 153 8.58 -4.93 9.56
CA ASP A 153 8.86 -5.56 10.84
C ASP A 153 8.29 -6.98 10.81
N ASN A 154 9.17 -7.95 10.73
CA ASN A 154 8.77 -9.36 10.66
C ASN A 154 7.98 -9.79 11.90
N GLU A 155 8.28 -9.25 13.08
CA GLU A 155 7.52 -9.55 14.30
C GLU A 155 6.09 -8.98 14.23
N ALA A 156 5.93 -7.76 13.68
CA ALA A 156 4.62 -7.17 13.47
C ALA A 156 3.81 -7.98 12.44
N VAL A 157 4.43 -8.38 11.31
CA VAL A 157 3.80 -9.25 10.31
C VAL A 157 3.36 -10.57 10.93
N GLN A 158 4.22 -11.23 11.71
CA GLN A 158 3.89 -12.49 12.36
C GLN A 158 2.68 -12.36 13.28
N LYS A 159 2.61 -11.33 14.12
CA LYS A 159 1.46 -11.06 15.01
C LYS A 159 0.16 -10.85 14.22
N ILE A 160 0.23 -10.13 13.09
CA ILE A 160 -0.92 -9.93 12.23
C ILE A 160 -1.34 -11.26 11.61
N VAL A 161 -0.41 -12.04 11.06
CA VAL A 161 -0.68 -13.37 10.48
C VAL A 161 -1.31 -14.31 11.48
N GLU A 162 -0.81 -14.38 12.72
CA GLU A 162 -1.38 -15.19 13.80
C GLU A 162 -2.81 -14.81 14.17
N HIS A 163 -3.18 -13.54 13.96
CA HIS A 163 -4.55 -13.08 14.15
C HIS A 163 -5.45 -13.45 12.98
N ILE A 164 -5.03 -13.12 11.74
CA ILE A 164 -5.87 -13.23 10.56
C ILE A 164 -6.07 -14.68 10.09
N ILE A 165 -5.09 -15.58 10.34
CA ILE A 165 -5.15 -16.98 9.90
C ILE A 165 -6.29 -17.78 10.58
N LYS A 166 -6.81 -17.28 11.68
CA LYS A 166 -7.93 -17.91 12.43
C LYS A 166 -9.28 -17.75 11.75
N TYR A 167 -9.37 -16.89 10.74
CA TYR A 167 -10.62 -16.60 10.04
C TYR A 167 -10.84 -17.55 8.87
N GLU A 168 -12.10 -17.87 8.58
CA GLU A 168 -12.47 -18.74 7.45
C GLU A 168 -12.22 -18.05 6.12
N LYS A 169 -12.62 -16.78 6.01
CA LYS A 169 -12.45 -15.96 4.82
C LYS A 169 -11.71 -14.68 5.19
N VAL A 170 -10.59 -14.41 4.53
CA VAL A 170 -9.77 -13.22 4.75
C VAL A 170 -9.67 -12.45 3.45
N LEU A 171 -10.31 -11.30 3.40
CA LEU A 171 -10.30 -10.38 2.25
C LEU A 171 -9.36 -9.22 2.58
N VAL A 172 -8.28 -9.10 1.83
CA VAL A 172 -7.29 -8.02 1.97
C VAL A 172 -7.52 -6.96 0.92
N PHE A 173 -7.70 -5.73 1.37
CA PHE A 173 -7.89 -4.53 0.56
C PHE A 173 -6.60 -3.73 0.57
N TYR A 174 -6.02 -3.54 -0.60
CA TYR A 174 -4.73 -2.88 -0.75
C TYR A 174 -4.59 -2.25 -2.14
N GLU A 175 -3.50 -1.53 -2.35
CA GLU A 175 -3.17 -0.87 -3.60
C GLU A 175 -2.32 -1.78 -4.47
N GLN A 176 -2.78 -2.09 -5.68
CA GLN A 176 -2.02 -2.83 -6.68
C GLN A 176 -1.18 -1.87 -7.52
N PHE A 177 0.08 -2.24 -7.72
CA PHE A 177 0.98 -1.55 -8.62
C PHE A 177 0.81 -2.04 -10.06
N ASN A 178 0.23 -1.22 -10.93
CA ASN A 178 0.15 -1.52 -12.36
C ASN A 178 1.38 -0.96 -13.10
N ASN A 179 1.68 0.31 -12.87
CA ASN A 179 2.89 1.02 -13.31
C ASN A 179 3.09 2.27 -12.45
N VAL A 180 4.16 3.04 -12.70
CA VAL A 180 4.50 4.23 -11.91
C VAL A 180 3.39 5.27 -11.89
N ILE A 181 2.65 5.42 -12.98
CA ILE A 181 1.60 6.44 -13.13
C ILE A 181 0.24 5.93 -12.64
N SER A 182 0.00 4.62 -12.72
CA SER A 182 -1.32 4.02 -12.45
C SER A 182 -1.23 2.97 -11.36
N GLN A 183 -1.99 3.19 -10.30
CA GLN A 183 -2.24 2.25 -9.22
C GLN A 183 -3.76 2.10 -9.05
N SER A 184 -4.20 0.92 -8.63
CA SER A 184 -5.62 0.62 -8.47
C SER A 184 -5.91 -0.08 -7.14
N PRO A 185 -7.06 0.20 -6.50
CA PRO A 185 -7.51 -0.61 -5.38
C PRO A 185 -7.84 -2.03 -5.84
N ILE A 186 -7.42 -3.01 -5.06
CA ILE A 186 -7.71 -4.42 -5.30
C ILE A 186 -8.16 -5.11 -4.03
N VAL A 187 -8.92 -6.19 -4.20
CA VAL A 187 -9.34 -7.10 -3.13
C VAL A 187 -8.82 -8.48 -3.44
N THR A 188 -8.07 -9.06 -2.52
CA THR A 188 -7.54 -10.42 -2.65
C THR A 188 -8.05 -11.29 -1.50
N ASN A 189 -8.61 -12.45 -1.81
CA ASN A 189 -8.91 -13.46 -0.81
C ASN A 189 -7.66 -14.31 -0.58
N ILE A 190 -7.05 -14.18 0.61
CA ILE A 190 -5.84 -14.91 0.97
C ILE A 190 -6.11 -16.22 1.73
N SER A 191 -7.37 -16.48 2.13
CA SER A 191 -7.78 -17.71 2.81
C SER A 191 -8.26 -18.80 1.85
N GLY A 192 -8.36 -18.48 0.56
CA GLY A 192 -8.71 -19.44 -0.49
C GLY A 192 -7.54 -20.34 -0.86
N ASP A 193 -7.84 -21.29 -1.77
CA ASP A 193 -6.81 -22.21 -2.24
C ASP A 193 -5.52 -21.53 -2.68
N PRO A 194 -4.39 -22.00 -2.20
CA PRO A 194 -3.13 -21.63 -2.81
C PRO A 194 -3.15 -22.15 -4.27
N LEU A 195 -2.95 -21.25 -5.22
CA LEU A 195 -2.76 -21.44 -6.67
C LEU A 195 -3.27 -22.76 -7.31
N PRO A 196 -3.86 -22.72 -8.52
CA PRO A 196 -4.49 -23.87 -9.12
C PRO A 196 -3.50 -25.05 -9.25
N TRP A 197 -4.00 -26.25 -9.00
CA TRP A 197 -3.27 -27.51 -9.08
C TRP A 197 -2.72 -27.73 -10.49
N GLU A 198 -1.41 -27.63 -10.66
CA GLU A 198 -0.73 -28.17 -11.84
C GLU A 198 -0.47 -29.67 -11.65
N LYS A 199 -1.11 -30.47 -12.50
CA LYS A 199 -0.88 -31.91 -12.55
C LYS A 199 0.49 -32.20 -13.17
N GLY A 200 1.41 -32.77 -12.39
CA GLY A 200 2.60 -33.38 -12.92
C GLY A 200 3.93 -32.81 -12.42
N GLY A 201 4.44 -33.36 -11.32
CA GLY A 201 5.83 -33.28 -10.92
C GLY A 201 6.40 -34.69 -10.60
N PRO A 202 7.71 -34.86 -10.55
CA PRO A 202 8.31 -36.12 -10.20
C PRO A 202 7.88 -36.58 -8.80
N GLN A 203 7.44 -37.83 -8.65
CA GLN A 203 7.04 -38.41 -7.36
C GLN A 203 8.28 -38.68 -6.52
N ALA A 204 8.73 -37.70 -5.74
CA ALA A 204 9.72 -37.94 -4.70
C ALA A 204 9.00 -38.51 -3.46
N LYS A 205 9.56 -39.58 -2.88
CA LYS A 205 9.08 -40.09 -1.59
C LYS A 205 9.73 -39.27 -0.49
N TYR A 206 8.93 -38.50 0.25
CA TYR A 206 9.38 -37.74 1.40
C TYR A 206 9.11 -38.51 2.68
N PHE A 207 10.03 -38.44 3.64
CA PHE A 207 9.81 -38.88 5.02
C PHE A 207 9.43 -37.67 5.83
N PHE A 208 8.34 -37.79 6.60
CA PHE A 208 7.84 -36.68 7.42
C PHE A 208 8.00 -36.97 8.91
N GLU A 209 8.64 -36.03 9.58
CA GLU A 209 8.70 -35.97 11.03
C GLU A 209 8.18 -34.60 11.50
N PRO A 210 7.28 -34.53 12.47
CA PRO A 210 6.76 -35.63 13.29
C PRO A 210 5.50 -36.32 12.70
N SER A 211 4.75 -35.67 11.79
CA SER A 211 3.61 -36.26 11.10
C SER A 211 3.22 -35.43 9.87
N LEU A 212 2.57 -36.08 8.89
CA LEU A 212 2.06 -35.41 7.68
C LEU A 212 1.15 -34.22 8.02
N GLU A 213 0.23 -34.36 8.97
CA GLU A 213 -0.72 -33.31 9.35
C GLU A 213 -0.02 -32.05 9.85
N LYS A 214 1.00 -32.20 10.71
CA LYS A 214 1.77 -31.05 11.24
C LYS A 214 2.58 -30.36 10.15
N ILE A 215 3.11 -31.12 9.21
CA ILE A 215 3.86 -30.56 8.09
C ILE A 215 2.94 -29.82 7.12
N MET A 216 1.77 -30.38 6.83
CA MET A 216 0.76 -29.71 5.98
C MET A 216 0.22 -28.45 6.67
N GLU A 217 0.00 -28.47 7.98
CA GLU A 217 -0.36 -27.28 8.76
C GLU A 217 0.74 -26.19 8.68
N PHE A 218 2.00 -26.60 8.77
CA PHE A 218 3.14 -25.67 8.63
C PHE A 218 3.16 -25.04 7.24
N PHE A 219 3.05 -25.83 6.17
CA PHE A 219 3.01 -25.30 4.80
C PHE A 219 1.81 -24.35 4.59
N GLU A 220 0.63 -24.70 5.06
CA GLU A 220 -0.54 -23.81 4.95
C GLU A 220 -0.28 -22.47 5.64
N LYS A 221 0.32 -22.47 6.84
CA LYS A 221 0.67 -21.25 7.57
C LYS A 221 1.70 -20.43 6.82
N GLU A 222 2.74 -21.08 6.28
CA GLU A 222 3.83 -20.41 5.59
C GLU A 222 3.37 -19.81 4.25
N ILE A 223 2.55 -20.54 3.48
CA ILE A 223 1.96 -20.06 2.23
C ILE A 223 1.04 -18.87 2.53
N PHE A 224 0.19 -18.96 3.56
CA PHE A 224 -0.69 -17.88 3.97
C PHE A 224 0.09 -16.63 4.37
N ALA A 225 1.13 -16.80 5.19
CA ALA A 225 2.02 -15.71 5.60
C ALA A 225 2.73 -15.06 4.41
N SER A 226 3.21 -15.88 3.47
CA SER A 226 3.91 -15.42 2.26
C SER A 226 2.99 -14.64 1.32
N ILE A 227 1.75 -15.10 1.12
CA ILE A 227 0.74 -14.36 0.34
C ILE A 227 0.45 -13.01 0.99
N PHE A 228 0.23 -13.01 2.31
CA PHE A 228 -0.03 -11.76 3.04
C PHE A 228 1.17 -10.80 2.95
N GLN A 229 2.38 -11.30 3.13
CA GLN A 229 3.60 -10.52 2.99
C GLN A 229 3.76 -9.94 1.57
N GLN A 230 3.42 -10.71 0.55
CA GLN A 230 3.41 -10.22 -0.83
C GLN A 230 2.40 -9.09 -1.02
N THR A 231 1.18 -9.19 -0.45
CA THR A 231 0.20 -8.09 -0.55
C THR A 231 0.70 -6.81 0.12
N ILE A 232 1.43 -6.92 1.23
CA ILE A 232 2.06 -5.77 1.89
C ILE A 232 3.11 -5.12 0.99
N PHE A 233 4.04 -5.90 0.42
CA PHE A 233 5.07 -5.36 -0.46
C PHE A 233 4.49 -4.71 -1.71
N GLU A 234 3.44 -5.31 -2.29
CA GLU A 234 2.76 -4.77 -3.46
C GLU A 234 2.05 -3.45 -3.14
N SER A 235 1.37 -3.38 -1.98
CA SER A 235 0.76 -2.16 -1.46
C SER A 235 1.81 -1.06 -1.21
N GLU A 236 2.94 -1.39 -0.59
CA GLU A 236 4.02 -0.43 -0.37
C GLU A 236 4.57 0.11 -1.69
N LEU A 237 4.81 -0.77 -2.67
CA LEU A 237 5.28 -0.38 -4.00
C LEU A 237 4.31 0.59 -4.67
N ALA A 238 3.01 0.27 -4.65
CA ALA A 238 1.95 1.11 -5.21
C ALA A 238 1.86 2.46 -4.49
N LYS A 239 1.92 2.47 -3.16
CA LYS A 239 1.91 3.70 -2.34
C LYS A 239 3.09 4.62 -2.66
N PHE A 240 4.32 4.09 -2.77
CA PHE A 240 5.47 4.92 -3.11
C PHE A 240 5.42 5.44 -4.54
N ALA A 241 4.90 4.66 -5.50
CA ALA A 241 4.65 5.15 -6.86
C ALA A 241 3.61 6.29 -6.87
N ALA A 242 2.50 6.13 -6.17
CA ALA A 242 1.49 7.17 -6.04
C ALA A 242 2.04 8.46 -5.37
N ARG A 243 2.88 8.30 -4.34
CA ARG A 243 3.55 9.43 -3.68
C ARG A 243 4.47 10.18 -4.64
N MET A 244 5.28 9.46 -5.42
CA MET A 244 6.18 10.06 -6.40
C MET A 244 5.41 10.90 -7.41
N VAL A 245 4.35 10.36 -8.02
CA VAL A 245 3.49 11.09 -8.97
C VAL A 245 2.82 12.30 -8.33
N SER A 246 2.31 12.17 -7.10
CA SER A 246 1.67 13.28 -6.37
C SER A 246 2.65 14.41 -6.06
N LEU A 247 3.90 14.08 -5.70
CA LEU A 247 4.94 15.04 -5.38
C LEU A 247 5.47 15.73 -6.64
N ASP A 248 5.66 15.00 -7.74
CA ASP A 248 6.02 15.57 -9.05
C ASP A 248 4.97 16.60 -9.50
N PHE A 249 3.69 16.22 -9.45
CA PHE A 249 2.59 17.14 -9.78
C PHE A 249 2.56 18.38 -8.88
N ALA A 250 2.78 18.23 -7.57
CA ALA A 250 2.85 19.33 -6.63
C ALA A 250 4.09 20.24 -6.89
N SER A 251 5.24 19.65 -7.23
CA SER A 251 6.46 20.38 -7.59
C SER A 251 6.25 21.21 -8.86
N GLU A 252 5.67 20.64 -9.91
CA GLU A 252 5.42 21.37 -11.16
C GLU A 252 4.40 22.52 -10.96
N ASN A 253 3.32 22.29 -10.19
CA ASN A 253 2.38 23.37 -9.84
C ASN A 253 3.06 24.48 -9.03
N THR A 254 3.94 24.13 -8.11
CA THR A 254 4.73 25.10 -7.32
C THR A 254 5.66 25.93 -8.21
N LYS A 255 6.29 25.32 -9.20
CA LYS A 255 7.15 25.97 -10.20
C LYS A 255 6.37 26.95 -11.08
N ILE A 256 5.19 26.57 -11.54
CA ILE A 256 4.29 27.44 -12.30
C ILE A 256 3.91 28.65 -11.45
N ARG A 257 3.49 28.42 -10.19
CA ARG A 257 3.13 29.50 -9.27
C ARG A 257 4.29 30.44 -8.98
N LEU A 258 5.50 29.87 -8.71
CA LEU A 258 6.73 30.66 -8.51
C LEU A 258 7.02 31.58 -9.67
N LYS A 259 6.90 31.07 -10.91
CA LYS A 259 7.08 31.87 -12.13
C LYS A 259 6.09 33.04 -12.19
N GLN A 260 4.82 32.82 -11.88
CA GLN A 260 3.81 33.87 -11.83
C GLN A 260 4.12 34.95 -10.79
N VAL A 261 4.55 34.53 -9.58
CA VAL A 261 4.94 35.48 -8.50
C VAL A 261 6.15 36.31 -8.89
N ILE A 262 7.17 35.70 -9.47
CA ILE A 262 8.37 36.41 -9.98
C ILE A 262 7.99 37.44 -11.04
N MET A 263 7.17 37.06 -12.02
CA MET A 263 6.71 37.99 -13.07
C MET A 263 5.90 39.16 -12.49
N THR A 264 5.01 38.91 -11.54
CA THR A 264 4.21 39.94 -10.89
C THR A 264 5.11 40.89 -10.11
N ARG A 265 6.11 40.38 -9.35
CA ARG A 265 7.10 41.18 -8.64
C ARG A 265 7.91 42.08 -9.58
N GLN A 266 8.32 41.55 -10.74
CA GLN A 266 9.04 42.33 -11.73
C GLN A 266 8.17 43.46 -12.32
N ARG A 267 6.89 43.20 -12.63
CA ARG A 267 5.95 44.22 -13.10
C ARG A 267 5.79 45.35 -12.10
N ILE A 268 5.59 45.03 -10.82
CA ILE A 268 5.48 46.04 -9.75
C ILE A 268 6.78 46.85 -9.65
N LYS A 269 7.94 46.19 -9.70
CA LYS A 269 9.23 46.88 -9.68
C LYS A 269 9.35 47.87 -10.84
N HIS A 270 9.04 47.45 -12.06
CA HIS A 270 9.06 48.35 -13.23
C HIS A 270 8.07 49.54 -13.07
N GLN A 271 6.89 49.32 -12.54
CA GLN A 271 5.92 50.40 -12.27
C GLN A 271 6.47 51.39 -11.24
N GLU A 272 7.09 50.91 -10.16
CA GLU A 272 7.73 51.78 -9.15
C GLU A 272 8.91 52.56 -9.76
N ASP A 273 9.72 51.94 -10.53
CA ASP A 273 10.88 52.58 -11.18
C ASP A 273 10.43 53.64 -12.17
N ASN A 274 9.42 53.34 -13.00
CA ASN A 274 8.81 54.32 -13.91
C ASN A 274 8.22 55.50 -13.18
N LYS A 275 7.49 55.25 -12.06
CA LYS A 275 6.92 56.33 -11.25
C LYS A 275 8.03 57.21 -10.67
N ARG A 276 9.10 56.65 -10.13
CA ARG A 276 10.24 57.39 -9.63
C ARG A 276 10.94 58.22 -10.72
N GLN A 277 11.04 57.70 -11.95
CA GLN A 277 11.57 58.47 -13.07
C GLN A 277 10.70 59.66 -13.43
N LEU A 278 9.34 59.44 -13.51
CA LEU A 278 8.40 60.52 -13.77
C LEU A 278 8.43 61.63 -12.67
N GLU A 279 8.52 61.22 -11.42
CA GLU A 279 8.68 62.18 -10.29
C GLU A 279 9.98 63.00 -10.41
N LYS A 280 11.10 62.36 -10.82
CA LYS A 280 12.37 63.07 -11.07
C LYS A 280 12.24 64.07 -12.23
N PHE A 281 11.60 63.69 -13.34
CA PHE A 281 11.37 64.61 -14.47
C PHE A 281 10.45 65.75 -14.09
N ALA A 282 9.40 65.52 -13.31
CA ALA A 282 8.51 66.54 -12.81
C ALA A 282 9.23 67.57 -11.90
N SER A 283 10.10 67.06 -10.97
CA SER A 283 10.91 67.92 -10.10
C SER A 283 11.89 68.79 -10.88
N MET A 284 12.52 68.28 -11.96
CA MET A 284 13.41 69.07 -12.81
C MET A 284 12.72 70.20 -13.56
N ARG A 285 11.41 70.05 -13.89
CA ARG A 285 10.60 71.10 -14.52
C ARG A 285 10.19 72.25 -13.58
N LEU A 286 10.16 72.00 -12.26
CA LEU A 286 9.87 73.01 -11.26
C LEU A 286 11.04 73.89 -10.89
N TRP A 287 12.24 73.60 -11.39
CA TRP A 287 13.48 74.38 -11.16
C TRP A 287 13.88 75.22 -12.36
N LYS A 288 13.03 75.35 -13.38
CA LYS A 288 13.11 76.32 -14.46
C LYS A 288 11.94 77.32 -14.32
#